data_0e2e00c7ce74b99701f971f40bde2fdd
#
_entry.id   0e2e00c7ce74b99701f971f40bde2fdd
#
_cell.length_a   1.000
_cell.length_b   1.000
_cell.length_c   1.000
_cell.angle_alpha   90.00
_cell.angle_beta   90.00
_cell.angle_gamma   90.00
#
_symmetry.space_group_name_H-M   'P 1'
#
loop_
_entity.id
_entity.type
_entity.pdbx_description
1 polymer ?
#
loop_
_entity_poly.entity_id
_entity_poly.type
_entity_poly.pdbx_seq_one_letter_code
_entity_poly.pdbx_strand_id
1 'polypeptide(L)'
;KAIRLRNRTAEITMLSEEKELPYDRPMLTKNLFGAVSGGAIASVSAKWYQENRINLQLESRVAALDAEKKEVVLTDGTVYPFDKCIYALGAHSFVPPIKGNDLPQVAVVRSIADVERVNALVQDAKNAVVIGGGVLGLEAAWELRRFGLDVTVLESAPVLMAGKIDAPTVRMLTGIAECKGISI
;
A
#
# COMPACT_ATOMS: atom_id res chain seq x y z
N LYS A 1 1.56 3.78 20.56
CA LYS A 1 0.69 4.43 21.57
C LYS A 1 0.34 3.46 22.71
N ALA A 2 -0.23 2.28 22.46
CA ALA A 2 -0.65 1.32 23.48
C ALA A 2 0.49 0.90 24.43
N ILE A 3 1.69 0.63 23.90
CA ILE A 3 2.86 0.28 24.71
C ILE A 3 3.20 1.43 25.67
N ARG A 4 3.27 2.66 25.17
CA ARG A 4 3.66 3.84 25.96
C ARG A 4 2.64 4.17 27.06
N LEU A 5 1.37 3.87 26.85
CA LEU A 5 0.33 4.01 27.86
C LEU A 5 0.49 3.03 29.02
N ARG A 6 1.01 1.83 28.75
CA ARG A 6 1.21 0.76 29.76
C ARG A 6 2.61 0.77 30.37
N ASN A 7 3.61 1.17 29.60
CA ASN A 7 5.00 1.26 30.04
C ASN A 7 5.63 2.57 29.54
N ARG A 8 5.82 3.50 30.46
CA ARG A 8 6.35 4.85 30.17
C ARG A 8 7.87 4.85 29.96
N THR A 9 8.58 3.83 30.40
CA THR A 9 10.05 3.75 30.40
C THR A 9 10.60 2.80 29.34
N ALA A 10 9.77 1.96 28.72
CA ALA A 10 10.23 1.04 27.68
C ALA A 10 10.98 1.77 26.57
N GLU A 11 12.10 1.26 26.15
CA GLU A 11 12.76 1.67 24.92
C GLU A 11 11.98 1.08 23.74
N ILE A 12 11.64 1.89 22.77
CA ILE A 12 10.86 1.48 21.60
C ILE A 12 11.62 1.92 20.36
N THR A 13 12.10 0.94 19.59
CA THR A 13 12.64 1.16 18.24
C THR A 13 11.64 0.65 17.22
N MET A 14 11.37 1.43 16.20
CA MET A 14 10.52 1.08 15.07
C MET A 14 11.34 1.17 13.79
N LEU A 15 11.47 0.05 13.09
CA LEU A 15 12.21 -0.07 11.84
C LEU A 15 11.23 -0.05 10.66
N SER A 16 11.54 0.71 9.63
CA SER A 16 10.77 0.77 8.38
C SER A 16 11.71 0.77 7.19
N GLU A 17 11.42 -0.03 6.17
CA GLU A 17 12.21 -0.03 4.92
C GLU A 17 11.89 1.18 4.03
N GLU A 18 10.74 1.83 4.23
CA GLU A 18 10.33 2.98 3.45
C GLU A 18 10.99 4.27 3.97
N LYS A 19 11.21 5.23 3.07
CA LYS A 19 11.73 6.58 3.40
C LYS A 19 10.68 7.49 4.05
N GLU A 20 9.41 7.14 3.91
CA GLU A 20 8.29 7.94 4.39
C GLU A 20 7.89 7.54 5.83
N LEU A 21 7.36 8.50 6.56
CA LEU A 21 6.73 8.22 7.86
C LEU A 21 5.63 7.16 7.70
N PRO A 22 5.39 6.30 8.69
CA PRO A 22 4.25 5.38 8.65
C PRO A 22 2.95 6.10 8.35
N TYR A 23 2.22 5.62 7.35
CA TYR A 23 1.08 6.29 6.74
C TYR A 23 -0.14 5.38 6.60
N ASP A 24 -1.28 5.97 6.30
CA ASP A 24 -2.54 5.28 6.07
C ASP A 24 -2.59 4.69 4.65
N ARG A 25 -2.25 3.39 4.53
CA ARG A 25 -2.18 2.69 3.22
C ARG A 25 -3.48 2.70 2.42
N PRO A 26 -4.69 2.60 3.00
CA PRO A 26 -5.94 2.77 2.24
C PRO A 26 -6.04 4.10 1.48
N MET A 27 -5.28 5.12 1.87
CA MET A 27 -5.26 6.40 1.16
C MET A 27 -4.51 6.36 -0.18
N LEU A 28 -3.69 5.33 -0.45
CA LEU A 28 -2.92 5.24 -1.70
C LEU A 28 -3.81 5.11 -2.92
N THR A 29 -4.81 4.21 -2.89
CA THR A 29 -5.75 4.05 -4.01
C THR A 29 -6.80 5.15 -4.05
N LYS A 30 -7.25 5.65 -2.90
CA LYS A 30 -8.24 6.73 -2.81
C LYS A 30 -7.69 8.10 -3.20
N ASN A 31 -6.39 8.26 -3.20
CA ASN A 31 -5.70 9.52 -3.47
C ASN A 31 -4.57 9.34 -4.49
N LEU A 32 -4.81 8.47 -5.49
CA LEU A 32 -3.79 8.03 -6.44
C LEU A 32 -3.12 9.19 -7.18
N PHE A 33 -3.87 10.26 -7.46
CA PHE A 33 -3.38 11.46 -8.12
C PHE A 33 -3.35 12.69 -7.20
N GLY A 34 -3.50 12.47 -5.90
CA GLY A 34 -3.41 13.52 -4.89
C GLY A 34 -2.06 13.54 -4.18
N ALA A 35 -1.95 14.39 -3.16
CA ALA A 35 -0.75 14.46 -2.35
C ALA A 35 -0.68 13.24 -1.40
N VAL A 36 0.30 12.37 -1.60
CA VAL A 36 0.55 11.20 -0.76
C VAL A 36 1.93 11.23 -0.09
N SER A 37 2.91 11.89 -0.71
CA SER A 37 4.29 12.01 -0.21
C SER A 37 4.45 13.16 0.79
N GLY A 38 5.66 13.31 1.34
CA GLY A 38 6.01 14.40 2.25
C GLY A 38 5.19 14.43 3.54
N GLY A 39 4.64 13.31 3.98
CA GLY A 39 3.83 13.21 5.20
C GLY A 39 2.35 13.58 5.03
N ALA A 40 1.87 13.84 3.80
CA ALA A 40 0.47 14.22 3.54
C ALA A 40 -0.55 13.20 4.06
N ILE A 41 -0.23 11.91 4.01
CA ILE A 41 -1.07 10.81 4.52
C ILE A 41 -0.45 10.11 5.73
N ALA A 42 0.53 10.75 6.39
CA ALA A 42 1.17 10.17 7.58
C ALA A 42 0.16 9.94 8.70
N SER A 43 0.23 8.78 9.32
CA SER A 43 -0.66 8.43 10.45
C SER A 43 -0.45 9.33 11.66
N VAL A 44 0.78 9.80 11.86
CA VAL A 44 1.17 10.79 12.88
C VAL A 44 2.40 11.58 12.39
N SER A 45 2.61 12.77 12.94
CA SER A 45 3.77 13.61 12.57
C SER A 45 5.09 13.06 13.13
N ALA A 46 6.22 13.46 12.53
CA ALA A 46 7.55 13.14 13.06
C ALA A 46 7.72 13.60 14.53
N LYS A 47 7.18 14.76 14.87
CA LYS A 47 7.20 15.30 16.24
C LYS A 47 6.52 14.36 17.23
N TRP A 48 5.45 13.68 16.84
CA TRP A 48 4.76 12.73 17.69
C TRP A 48 5.66 11.56 18.12
N TYR A 49 6.51 11.04 17.24
CA TYR A 49 7.48 9.97 17.58
C TYR A 49 8.49 10.46 18.63
N GLN A 50 9.00 11.69 18.47
CA GLN A 50 9.93 12.31 19.41
C GLN A 50 9.28 12.51 20.78
N GLU A 51 8.10 13.12 20.84
CA GLU A 51 7.34 13.34 22.08
C GLU A 51 7.00 12.04 22.81
N ASN A 52 6.78 10.95 22.07
CA ASN A 52 6.53 9.63 22.63
C ASN A 52 7.80 8.79 22.83
N ARG A 53 8.98 9.35 22.62
CA ARG A 53 10.28 8.70 22.79
C ARG A 53 10.33 7.37 22.02
N ILE A 54 9.92 7.38 20.75
CA ILE A 54 10.00 6.25 19.83
C ILE A 54 11.17 6.54 18.88
N ASN A 55 12.17 5.65 18.89
CA ASN A 55 13.27 5.68 17.95
C ASN A 55 12.78 5.12 16.61
N LEU A 56 12.33 6.01 15.71
CA LEU A 56 11.90 5.63 14.36
C LEU A 56 13.11 5.66 13.41
N GLN A 57 13.42 4.52 12.83
CA GLN A 57 14.46 4.33 11.82
C GLN A 57 13.79 4.04 10.48
N LEU A 58 13.83 5.01 9.58
CA LEU A 58 13.40 4.89 8.19
C LEU A 58 14.53 4.30 7.33
N GLU A 59 14.22 3.84 6.12
CA GLU A 59 15.19 3.22 5.20
C GLU A 59 15.99 2.07 5.84
N SER A 60 15.39 1.42 6.83
CA SER A 60 16.00 0.38 7.65
C SER A 60 15.37 -0.98 7.35
N ARG A 61 15.82 -1.59 6.24
CA ARG A 61 15.31 -2.88 5.79
C ARG A 61 15.86 -4.01 6.66
N VAL A 62 14.94 -4.78 7.24
CA VAL A 62 15.28 -5.97 8.02
C VAL A 62 15.62 -7.12 7.07
N ALA A 63 16.81 -7.71 7.24
CA ALA A 63 17.27 -8.89 6.51
C ALA A 63 16.93 -10.19 7.24
N ALA A 64 17.06 -10.21 8.57
CA ALA A 64 16.82 -11.40 9.38
C ALA A 64 16.29 -11.06 10.77
N LEU A 65 15.53 -12.00 11.34
CA LEU A 65 15.09 -12.01 12.73
C LEU A 65 15.57 -13.31 13.36
N ASP A 66 16.44 -13.22 14.37
CA ASP A 66 16.89 -14.35 15.20
C ASP A 66 16.13 -14.30 16.53
N ALA A 67 15.13 -15.16 16.67
CA ALA A 67 14.29 -15.20 17.86
C ALA A 67 15.00 -15.83 19.08
N GLU A 68 15.99 -16.69 18.86
CA GLU A 68 16.75 -17.34 19.93
C GLU A 68 17.75 -16.37 20.54
N LYS A 69 18.51 -15.65 19.71
CA LYS A 69 19.43 -14.60 20.14
C LYS A 69 18.72 -13.30 20.49
N LYS A 70 17.44 -13.16 20.12
CA LYS A 70 16.66 -11.93 20.24
C LYS A 70 17.32 -10.75 19.53
N GLU A 71 17.64 -10.93 18.27
CA GLU A 71 18.31 -9.95 17.42
C GLU A 71 17.55 -9.74 16.12
N VAL A 72 17.48 -8.50 15.68
CA VAL A 72 17.05 -8.10 14.33
C VAL A 72 18.28 -7.61 13.59
N VAL A 73 18.53 -8.13 12.40
CA VAL A 73 19.67 -7.76 11.55
C VAL A 73 19.14 -7.01 10.33
N LEU A 74 19.68 -5.82 10.07
CA LEU A 74 19.39 -5.05 8.88
C LEU A 74 20.23 -5.50 7.68
N THR A 75 19.86 -5.05 6.48
CA THR A 75 20.60 -5.36 5.24
C THR A 75 22.01 -4.76 5.19
N ASP A 76 22.28 -3.72 5.97
CA ASP A 76 23.60 -3.10 6.12
C ASP A 76 24.46 -3.78 7.19
N GLY A 77 23.96 -4.82 7.85
CA GLY A 77 24.64 -5.55 8.93
C GLY A 77 24.42 -4.98 10.33
N THR A 78 23.69 -3.87 10.47
CA THR A 78 23.34 -3.32 11.79
C THR A 78 22.47 -4.30 12.56
N VAL A 79 22.77 -4.51 13.85
CA VAL A 79 22.06 -5.45 14.73
C VAL A 79 21.34 -4.69 15.84
N TYR A 80 20.06 -4.98 16.00
CA TYR A 80 19.23 -4.46 17.08
C TYR A 80 18.82 -5.60 18.04
N PRO A 81 19.32 -5.62 19.29
CA PRO A 81 18.84 -6.55 20.29
C PRO A 81 17.44 -6.17 20.78
N PHE A 82 16.63 -7.13 21.21
CA PHE A 82 15.30 -6.87 21.74
C PHE A 82 14.92 -7.84 22.88
N ASP A 83 14.09 -7.37 23.80
CA ASP A 83 13.38 -8.22 24.76
C ASP A 83 12.10 -8.81 24.18
N LYS A 84 11.38 -7.98 23.42
CA LYS A 84 10.14 -8.32 22.71
C LYS A 84 10.11 -7.67 21.34
N CYS A 85 9.77 -8.45 20.33
CA CYS A 85 9.64 -7.99 18.96
C CYS A 85 8.16 -8.09 18.51
N ILE A 86 7.71 -7.07 17.78
CA ILE A 86 6.43 -7.08 17.07
C ILE A 86 6.76 -7.21 15.59
N TYR A 87 6.43 -8.36 15.00
CA TYR A 87 6.59 -8.62 13.58
C TYR A 87 5.42 -8.00 12.81
N ALA A 88 5.63 -6.86 12.19
CA ALA A 88 4.62 -6.08 11.48
C ALA A 88 5.09 -5.63 10.10
N LEU A 89 5.74 -6.52 9.35
CA LEU A 89 6.41 -6.23 8.06
C LEU A 89 5.43 -6.07 6.88
N GLY A 90 4.13 -6.22 7.11
CA GLY A 90 3.12 -6.06 6.05
C GLY A 90 3.11 -7.22 5.06
N ALA A 91 2.86 -6.91 3.80
CA ALA A 91 2.78 -7.87 2.71
C ALA A 91 3.25 -7.23 1.39
N HIS A 92 3.61 -8.05 0.42
CA HIS A 92 3.87 -7.64 -0.96
C HIS A 92 2.62 -7.82 -1.81
N SER A 93 2.49 -7.00 -2.86
CA SER A 93 1.47 -7.20 -3.86
C SER A 93 1.74 -8.50 -4.64
N PHE A 94 0.72 -9.33 -4.79
CA PHE A 94 0.79 -10.47 -5.69
C PHE A 94 0.59 -9.98 -7.13
N VAL A 95 1.56 -10.24 -7.98
CA VAL A 95 1.46 -10.01 -9.42
C VAL A 95 1.19 -11.36 -10.08
N PRO A 96 0.04 -11.55 -10.75
CA PRO A 96 -0.25 -12.81 -11.42
C PRO A 96 0.82 -13.18 -12.44
N PRO A 97 1.18 -14.47 -12.58
CA PRO A 97 2.20 -14.95 -13.51
C PRO A 97 1.67 -15.03 -14.95
N ILE A 98 1.24 -13.90 -15.48
CA ILE A 98 0.78 -13.76 -16.87
C ILE A 98 1.91 -13.19 -17.73
N LYS A 99 1.91 -13.51 -19.01
CA LYS A 99 2.92 -13.01 -19.95
C LYS A 99 2.89 -11.50 -19.99
N GLY A 100 4.06 -10.88 -19.80
CA GLY A 100 4.23 -9.43 -19.78
C GLY A 100 4.03 -8.77 -18.42
N ASN A 101 3.88 -9.52 -17.33
CA ASN A 101 3.76 -8.98 -15.99
C ASN A 101 5.02 -8.25 -15.47
N ASP A 102 6.14 -8.42 -16.18
CA ASP A 102 7.45 -7.80 -15.94
C ASP A 102 7.71 -6.56 -16.82
N LEU A 103 6.77 -6.20 -17.68
CA LEU A 103 6.92 -5.02 -18.54
C LEU A 103 6.95 -3.72 -17.72
N PRO A 104 7.71 -2.70 -18.20
CA PRO A 104 7.84 -1.40 -17.50
C PRO A 104 6.50 -0.70 -17.22
N GLN A 105 5.48 -0.95 -18.03
CA GLN A 105 4.14 -0.35 -17.91
C GLN A 105 3.27 -1.06 -16.86
N VAL A 106 3.72 -2.19 -16.31
CA VAL A 106 2.99 -2.89 -15.26
C VAL A 106 3.38 -2.31 -13.90
N ALA A 107 2.39 -1.93 -13.13
CA ALA A 107 2.57 -1.35 -11.81
C ALA A 107 1.58 -1.96 -10.81
N VAL A 108 1.95 -1.90 -9.55
CA VAL A 108 1.07 -2.21 -8.41
C VAL A 108 0.87 -0.94 -7.60
N VAL A 109 -0.09 -0.94 -6.68
CA VAL A 109 -0.29 0.16 -5.73
C VAL A 109 -0.24 -0.40 -4.31
N ARG A 110 0.93 -0.31 -3.69
CA ARG A 110 1.17 -0.80 -2.32
C ARG A 110 1.93 0.20 -1.45
N SER A 111 2.75 1.03 -2.06
CA SER A 111 3.60 2.03 -1.40
C SER A 111 3.43 3.40 -2.05
N ILE A 112 3.94 4.44 -1.40
CA ILE A 112 4.00 5.79 -1.99
C ILE A 112 4.86 5.78 -3.27
N ALA A 113 5.96 5.03 -3.28
CA ALA A 113 6.80 4.88 -4.47
C ALA A 113 6.02 4.26 -5.66
N ASP A 114 5.11 3.30 -5.39
CA ASP A 114 4.24 2.76 -6.44
C ASP A 114 3.28 3.82 -6.99
N VAL A 115 2.72 4.66 -6.12
CA VAL A 115 1.86 5.79 -6.54
C VAL A 115 2.65 6.77 -7.41
N GLU A 116 3.87 7.14 -7.01
CA GLU A 116 4.76 8.00 -7.80
C GLU A 116 5.05 7.37 -9.18
N ARG A 117 5.29 6.05 -9.22
CA ARG A 117 5.49 5.31 -10.48
C ARG A 117 4.23 5.33 -11.35
N VAL A 118 3.06 5.05 -10.79
CA VAL A 118 1.79 5.12 -11.55
C VAL A 118 1.58 6.52 -12.09
N ASN A 119 1.81 7.55 -11.29
CA ASN A 119 1.71 8.95 -11.72
C ASN A 119 2.63 9.28 -12.91
N ALA A 120 3.83 8.72 -12.95
CA ALA A 120 4.73 8.88 -14.09
C ALA A 120 4.23 8.14 -15.34
N LEU A 121 3.71 6.91 -15.18
CA LEU A 121 3.24 6.09 -16.29
C LEU A 121 2.00 6.66 -16.99
N VAL A 122 1.11 7.34 -16.27
CA VAL A 122 -0.15 7.84 -16.84
C VAL A 122 -0.02 9.14 -17.62
N GLN A 123 1.11 9.85 -17.53
CA GLN A 123 1.27 11.16 -18.19
C GLN A 123 1.06 11.10 -19.71
N ASP A 124 1.56 10.03 -20.33
CA ASP A 124 1.46 9.82 -21.79
C ASP A 124 0.45 8.72 -22.16
N ALA A 125 -0.26 8.17 -21.17
CA ALA A 125 -1.19 7.09 -21.37
C ALA A 125 -2.57 7.60 -21.80
N LYS A 126 -3.24 6.83 -22.67
CA LYS A 126 -4.65 7.04 -23.03
C LYS A 126 -5.55 5.98 -22.43
N ASN A 127 -5.01 4.77 -22.25
CA ASN A 127 -5.73 3.61 -21.78
C ASN A 127 -5.05 3.01 -20.55
N ALA A 128 -5.85 2.45 -19.66
CA ALA A 128 -5.36 1.67 -18.54
C ALA A 128 -6.16 0.36 -18.39
N VAL A 129 -5.47 -0.70 -18.02
CA VAL A 129 -6.10 -1.96 -17.66
C VAL A 129 -5.81 -2.23 -16.20
N VAL A 130 -6.85 -2.47 -15.43
CA VAL A 130 -6.76 -2.84 -14.01
C VAL A 130 -7.08 -4.34 -13.89
N ILE A 131 -6.16 -5.11 -13.33
CA ILE A 131 -6.34 -6.54 -13.11
C ILE A 131 -6.80 -6.76 -11.67
N GLY A 132 -8.05 -7.21 -11.53
CA GLY A 132 -8.73 -7.47 -10.27
C GLY A 132 -9.90 -6.53 -10.01
N GLY A 133 -11.11 -7.08 -9.93
CA GLY A 133 -12.37 -6.37 -9.67
C GLY A 133 -12.74 -6.31 -8.19
N GLY A 134 -11.75 -6.36 -7.29
CA GLY A 134 -11.92 -6.12 -5.85
C GLY A 134 -11.90 -4.63 -5.50
N VAL A 135 -12.02 -4.32 -4.19
CA VAL A 135 -12.09 -2.92 -3.70
C VAL A 135 -10.95 -2.06 -4.23
N LEU A 136 -9.70 -2.50 -4.04
CA LEU A 136 -8.52 -1.71 -4.43
C LEU A 136 -8.42 -1.51 -5.94
N GLY A 137 -8.78 -2.55 -6.73
CA GLY A 137 -8.80 -2.44 -8.19
C GLY A 137 -9.86 -1.46 -8.67
N LEU A 138 -11.06 -1.50 -8.09
CA LEU A 138 -12.14 -0.57 -8.44
C LEU A 138 -11.84 0.87 -8.01
N GLU A 139 -11.21 1.07 -6.85
CA GLU A 139 -10.73 2.40 -6.43
C GLU A 139 -9.68 2.94 -7.41
N ALA A 140 -8.69 2.13 -7.77
CA ALA A 140 -7.66 2.51 -8.74
C ALA A 140 -8.27 2.80 -10.12
N ALA A 141 -9.19 1.95 -10.61
CA ALA A 141 -9.89 2.16 -11.88
C ALA A 141 -10.68 3.46 -11.89
N TRP A 142 -11.36 3.79 -10.79
CA TRP A 142 -12.07 5.05 -10.66
C TRP A 142 -11.14 6.27 -10.71
N GLU A 143 -10.03 6.25 -9.98
CA GLU A 143 -9.07 7.35 -10.00
C GLU A 143 -8.41 7.52 -11.39
N LEU A 144 -8.04 6.41 -12.06
CA LEU A 144 -7.51 6.43 -13.43
C LEU A 144 -8.54 7.02 -14.41
N ARG A 145 -9.83 6.65 -14.27
CA ARG A 145 -10.91 7.20 -15.08
C ARG A 145 -11.10 8.70 -14.82
N ARG A 146 -11.06 9.13 -13.58
CA ARG A 146 -11.12 10.56 -13.19
C ARG A 146 -9.94 11.35 -13.74
N PHE A 147 -8.78 10.73 -13.85
CA PHE A 147 -7.58 11.35 -14.45
C PHE A 147 -7.74 11.53 -15.98
N GLY A 148 -8.70 10.83 -16.61
CA GLY A 148 -9.04 10.99 -18.02
C GLY A 148 -8.67 9.82 -18.92
N LEU A 149 -8.23 8.69 -18.38
CA LEU A 149 -7.91 7.49 -19.17
C LEU A 149 -9.18 6.70 -19.51
N ASP A 150 -9.15 5.97 -20.62
CA ASP A 150 -10.08 4.90 -20.89
C ASP A 150 -9.66 3.67 -20.08
N VAL A 151 -10.56 3.20 -19.19
CA VAL A 151 -10.21 2.18 -18.20
C VAL A 151 -11.02 0.91 -18.42
N THR A 152 -10.31 -0.22 -18.45
CA THR A 152 -10.91 -1.55 -18.44
C THR A 152 -10.47 -2.31 -17.18
N VAL A 153 -11.42 -2.90 -16.47
CA VAL A 153 -11.17 -3.80 -15.35
C VAL A 153 -11.29 -5.24 -15.83
N LEU A 154 -10.26 -6.06 -15.60
CA LEU A 154 -10.29 -7.49 -15.85
C LEU A 154 -10.42 -8.24 -14.53
N GLU A 155 -11.47 -9.06 -14.42
CA GLU A 155 -11.71 -9.90 -13.25
C GLU A 155 -11.82 -11.38 -13.69
N SER A 156 -11.10 -12.25 -13.00
CA SER A 156 -11.10 -13.68 -13.30
C SER A 156 -12.36 -14.39 -12.81
N ALA A 157 -12.99 -13.85 -11.77
CA ALA A 157 -14.27 -14.34 -11.29
C ALA A 157 -15.42 -13.84 -12.22
N PRO A 158 -16.56 -14.54 -12.26
CA PRO A 158 -17.67 -14.15 -13.12
C PRO A 158 -18.33 -12.82 -12.79
N VAL A 159 -17.99 -12.23 -11.63
CA VAL A 159 -18.57 -10.98 -11.15
C VAL A 159 -17.55 -10.16 -10.35
N LEU A 160 -17.72 -8.85 -10.30
CA LEU A 160 -16.96 -7.96 -9.42
C LEU A 160 -17.20 -8.33 -7.95
N MET A 161 -16.19 -8.11 -7.10
CA MET A 161 -16.31 -8.33 -5.66
C MET A 161 -16.79 -9.74 -5.27
N ALA A 162 -16.48 -10.75 -6.09
CA ALA A 162 -16.94 -12.13 -5.91
C ALA A 162 -16.74 -12.63 -4.47
N GLY A 163 -17.81 -13.17 -3.87
CA GLY A 163 -17.80 -13.66 -2.49
C GLY A 163 -17.72 -12.59 -1.40
N LYS A 164 -17.78 -11.29 -1.75
CA LYS A 164 -17.72 -10.18 -0.79
C LYS A 164 -19.06 -9.47 -0.62
N ILE A 165 -19.86 -9.42 -1.66
CA ILE A 165 -21.18 -8.79 -1.69
C ILE A 165 -22.19 -9.70 -2.39
N ASP A 166 -23.49 -9.45 -2.16
CA ASP A 166 -24.58 -10.23 -2.76
C ASP A 166 -24.82 -9.88 -4.24
N ALA A 167 -25.56 -10.71 -4.95
CA ALA A 167 -25.80 -10.56 -6.38
C ALA A 167 -26.55 -9.26 -6.76
N PRO A 168 -27.57 -8.77 -6.01
CA PRO A 168 -28.16 -7.47 -6.28
C PRO A 168 -27.14 -6.31 -6.20
N THR A 169 -26.31 -6.31 -5.16
CA THR A 169 -25.27 -5.29 -4.97
C THR A 169 -24.20 -5.35 -6.05
N VAL A 170 -23.79 -6.56 -6.50
CA VAL A 170 -22.88 -6.73 -7.64
C VAL A 170 -23.44 -6.05 -8.90
N ARG A 171 -24.71 -6.33 -9.24
CA ARG A 171 -25.33 -5.71 -10.44
C ARG A 171 -25.37 -4.20 -10.36
N MET A 172 -25.73 -3.67 -9.18
CA MET A 172 -25.71 -2.21 -8.95
C MET A 172 -24.30 -1.63 -9.12
N LEU A 173 -23.31 -2.24 -8.51
CA LEU A 173 -21.90 -1.79 -8.57
C LEU A 173 -21.39 -1.81 -10.02
N THR A 174 -21.66 -2.91 -10.76
CA THR A 174 -21.27 -3.05 -12.17
C THR A 174 -21.92 -1.95 -13.01
N GLY A 175 -23.23 -1.75 -12.89
CA GLY A 175 -23.93 -0.68 -13.62
C GLY A 175 -23.41 0.73 -13.28
N ILE A 176 -23.04 0.99 -12.01
CA ILE A 176 -22.42 2.27 -11.64
C ILE A 176 -21.05 2.42 -12.30
N ALA A 177 -20.21 1.39 -12.29
CA ALA A 177 -18.89 1.45 -12.92
C ALA A 177 -19.00 1.71 -14.43
N GLU A 178 -19.88 0.98 -15.12
CA GLU A 178 -20.16 1.16 -16.56
C GLU A 178 -20.69 2.57 -16.88
N CYS A 179 -21.66 3.07 -16.09
CA CYS A 179 -22.19 4.43 -16.24
C CYS A 179 -21.10 5.50 -16.02
N LYS A 180 -20.04 5.19 -15.26
CA LYS A 180 -18.88 6.07 -15.09
C LYS A 180 -17.82 5.90 -16.17
N GLY A 181 -18.06 5.06 -17.17
CA GLY A 181 -17.17 4.83 -18.31
C GLY A 181 -16.01 3.89 -17.99
N ILE A 182 -16.18 2.98 -17.04
CA ILE A 182 -15.25 1.89 -16.76
C ILE A 182 -15.81 0.63 -17.43
N SER A 183 -15.04 0.04 -18.36
CA SER A 183 -15.36 -1.26 -18.97
C SER A 183 -14.99 -2.40 -18.03
N ILE A 184 -15.82 -3.49 -18.03
CA ILE A 184 -15.59 -4.66 -17.16
C ILE A 184 -15.63 -5.91 -18.02
#